data_2ffdda28a828ee08562ffe7d0ac88562
#
_entry.id   2ffdda28a828ee08562ffe7d0ac88562
#
_cell.length_a   1.000
_cell.length_b   1.000
_cell.length_c   1.000
_cell.angle_alpha   90.00
_cell.angle_beta   90.00
_cell.angle_gamma   90.00
#
_symmetry.space_group_name_H-M   'P 1'
#
loop_
_entity.id
_entity.type
_entity.pdbx_description
1 polymer ?
#
loop_
_entity_poly.entity_id
_entity_poly.type
_entity_poly.pdbx_seq_one_letter_code
_entity_poly.pdbx_strand_id
1 'polypeptide(L)'
;LKRVKAQGTFFIITSVLQGRLPSAHRVHVLLSHFSVAELIRLFHVFLKDFYPDLASQYRIDIKKRLTRRRLHEDIATANFKETLIVLPEDIKAQFLRYCFKKFNLDADEINRDIFIGEKEIWILKKDGLEIGSHTHNHYALDAISPSTFTGDIKLSAATLLNLTNQSPSVFSYPHGRLQEAVKPVLTEVGFKYAVTIERRGLKTDDDKFLIPHYD
;
A
#
# COMPACT_ATOMS: atom_id res chain seq x y z
N LEU A 1 22.02 0.65 9.66
CA LEU A 1 22.17 2.08 9.36
C LEU A 1 23.07 2.76 10.40
N LYS A 2 22.78 2.65 11.70
CA LYS A 2 23.54 3.29 12.79
C LYS A 2 25.04 2.96 12.75
N ARG A 3 25.42 1.68 12.53
CA ARG A 3 26.82 1.24 12.48
C ARG A 3 27.62 1.88 11.34
N VAL A 4 26.97 2.21 10.23
CA VAL A 4 27.61 2.83 9.05
C VAL A 4 27.29 4.32 8.93
N LYS A 5 26.65 4.92 9.95
CA LYS A 5 26.19 6.33 9.99
C LYS A 5 25.38 6.74 8.75
N ALA A 6 24.64 5.81 8.15
CA ALA A 6 23.79 6.10 7.02
C ALA A 6 22.50 6.80 7.48
N GLN A 7 22.09 7.81 6.74
CA GLN A 7 20.76 8.42 6.87
C GLN A 7 19.73 7.58 6.11
N GLY A 8 18.47 7.70 6.48
CA GLY A 8 17.38 7.01 5.81
C GLY A 8 16.04 7.50 6.27
N THR A 9 15.02 7.29 5.43
CA THR A 9 13.63 7.59 5.72
C THR A 9 12.84 6.29 5.80
N PHE A 10 12.06 6.13 6.86
CA PHE A 10 11.13 5.01 7.03
C PHE A 10 9.72 5.50 6.74
N PHE A 11 9.08 4.95 5.72
CA PHE A 11 7.71 5.28 5.33
C PHE A 11 6.73 4.37 6.07
N ILE A 12 5.85 4.98 6.86
CA ILE A 12 4.94 4.27 7.77
C ILE A 12 3.52 4.27 7.23
N ILE A 13 2.94 3.07 7.12
CA ILE A 13 1.50 2.86 6.94
C ILE A 13 0.88 2.95 8.32
N THR A 14 0.15 4.01 8.64
CA THR A 14 -0.23 4.26 10.03
C THR A 14 -1.36 3.38 10.57
N SER A 15 -2.15 2.71 9.73
CA SER A 15 -3.16 1.76 10.19
C SER A 15 -2.56 0.49 10.83
N VAL A 16 -1.30 0.16 10.51
CA VAL A 16 -0.63 -1.01 11.12
C VAL A 16 -0.40 -0.83 12.62
N LEU A 17 -0.27 0.43 13.08
CA LEU A 17 -0.14 0.77 14.50
C LEU A 17 -1.44 0.48 15.30
N GLN A 18 -2.56 0.32 14.59
CA GLN A 18 -3.87 -0.06 15.13
C GLN A 18 -4.18 -1.55 14.94
N GLY A 19 -3.19 -2.37 14.60
CA GLY A 19 -3.35 -3.80 14.32
C GLY A 19 -3.98 -4.11 12.95
N ARG A 20 -4.16 -3.13 12.07
CA ARG A 20 -4.80 -3.34 10.76
C ARG A 20 -3.79 -3.77 9.72
N LEU A 21 -3.79 -5.05 9.35
CA LEU A 21 -3.00 -5.56 8.23
C LEU A 21 -3.54 -5.01 6.90
N PRO A 22 -2.77 -4.19 6.13
CA PRO A 22 -3.23 -3.58 4.88
C PRO A 22 -3.59 -4.62 3.82
N SER A 23 -4.54 -4.29 2.94
CA SER A 23 -5.02 -5.20 1.88
C SER A 23 -3.90 -5.77 1.01
N ALA A 24 -2.92 -4.96 0.63
CA ALA A 24 -1.77 -5.41 -0.16
C ALA A 24 -0.98 -6.51 0.56
N HIS A 25 -0.72 -6.35 1.86
CA HIS A 25 0.02 -7.33 2.67
C HIS A 25 -0.80 -8.61 2.88
N ARG A 26 -2.13 -8.50 3.05
CA ARG A 26 -3.02 -9.68 3.04
C ARG A 26 -2.90 -10.49 1.74
N VAL A 27 -2.83 -9.80 0.59
CA VAL A 27 -2.61 -10.46 -0.71
C VAL A 27 -1.25 -11.16 -0.76
N HIS A 28 -0.19 -10.52 -0.25
CA HIS A 28 1.14 -11.14 -0.18
C HIS A 28 1.16 -12.37 0.72
N VAL A 29 0.53 -12.32 1.88
CA VAL A 29 0.37 -13.48 2.79
C VAL A 29 -0.36 -14.62 2.09
N LEU A 30 -1.47 -14.34 1.40
CA LEU A 30 -2.20 -15.38 0.67
C LEU A 30 -1.32 -16.02 -0.43
N LEU A 31 -0.58 -15.21 -1.19
CA LEU A 31 0.30 -15.71 -2.25
C LEU A 31 1.54 -16.47 -1.73
N SER A 32 1.96 -16.25 -0.47
CA SER A 32 3.05 -17.02 0.13
C SER A 32 2.63 -18.41 0.61
N HIS A 33 1.33 -18.63 0.83
CA HIS A 33 0.80 -19.90 1.35
C HIS A 33 0.02 -20.70 0.32
N PHE A 34 -0.55 -20.04 -0.71
CA PHE A 34 -1.48 -20.66 -1.66
C PHE A 34 -1.08 -20.35 -3.10
N SER A 35 -1.39 -21.27 -4.00
CA SER A 35 -1.16 -21.04 -5.43
C SER A 35 -2.07 -19.93 -5.95
N VAL A 36 -1.56 -19.10 -6.85
CA VAL A 36 -2.37 -18.05 -7.49
C VAL A 36 -3.58 -18.64 -8.23
N ALA A 37 -3.47 -19.82 -8.80
CA ALA A 37 -4.58 -20.51 -9.49
C ALA A 37 -5.74 -20.82 -8.52
N GLU A 38 -5.42 -21.24 -7.29
CA GLU A 38 -6.41 -21.49 -6.24
C GLU A 38 -7.06 -20.17 -5.80
N LEU A 39 -6.28 -19.12 -5.59
CA LEU A 39 -6.79 -17.80 -5.20
C LEU A 39 -7.67 -17.18 -6.28
N ILE A 40 -7.32 -17.30 -7.56
CA ILE A 40 -8.15 -16.84 -8.69
C ILE A 40 -9.46 -17.62 -8.75
N ARG A 41 -9.42 -18.95 -8.60
CA ARG A 41 -10.64 -19.75 -8.54
C ARG A 41 -11.54 -19.32 -7.39
N LEU A 42 -10.96 -19.13 -6.21
CA LEU A 42 -11.69 -18.69 -5.02
C LEU A 42 -12.30 -17.28 -5.22
N PHE A 43 -11.57 -16.37 -5.85
CA PHE A 43 -12.04 -15.04 -6.19
C PHE A 43 -13.24 -15.08 -7.15
N HIS A 44 -13.17 -15.89 -8.21
CA HIS A 44 -14.30 -16.03 -9.15
C HIS A 44 -15.53 -16.64 -8.48
N VAL A 45 -15.36 -17.64 -7.59
CA VAL A 45 -16.47 -18.20 -6.81
C VAL A 45 -17.05 -17.14 -5.89
N PHE A 46 -16.21 -16.41 -5.14
CA PHE A 46 -16.67 -15.33 -4.27
C PHE A 46 -17.47 -14.25 -5.03
N LEU A 47 -17.00 -13.80 -6.19
CA LEU A 47 -17.74 -12.82 -6.98
C LEU A 47 -19.07 -13.41 -7.49
N LYS A 48 -19.06 -14.65 -7.97
CA LYS A 48 -20.29 -15.29 -8.45
C LYS A 48 -21.37 -15.40 -7.36
N ASP A 49 -20.94 -15.74 -6.14
CA ASP A 49 -21.86 -16.01 -5.03
C ASP A 49 -22.37 -14.72 -4.36
N PHE A 50 -21.52 -13.68 -4.26
CA PHE A 50 -21.82 -12.47 -3.49
C PHE A 50 -22.01 -11.22 -4.36
N TYR A 51 -21.44 -11.20 -5.59
CA TYR A 51 -21.45 -10.05 -6.51
C TYR A 51 -21.60 -10.49 -7.98
N PRO A 52 -22.67 -11.22 -8.33
CA PRO A 52 -22.83 -11.82 -9.68
C PRO A 52 -22.74 -10.80 -10.82
N ASP A 53 -23.23 -9.58 -10.61
CA ASP A 53 -23.20 -8.49 -11.61
C ASP A 53 -21.77 -8.01 -11.92
N LEU A 54 -20.84 -8.21 -11.00
CA LEU A 54 -19.44 -7.84 -11.16
C LEU A 54 -18.55 -8.98 -11.64
N ALA A 55 -19.03 -10.21 -11.62
CA ALA A 55 -18.23 -11.40 -11.90
C ALA A 55 -17.62 -11.39 -13.32
N SER A 56 -18.31 -10.85 -14.31
CA SER A 56 -17.80 -10.69 -15.68
C SER A 56 -16.76 -9.59 -15.80
N GLN A 57 -17.00 -8.45 -15.13
CA GLN A 57 -16.13 -7.27 -15.15
C GLN A 57 -14.74 -7.55 -14.56
N TYR A 58 -14.69 -8.29 -13.45
CA TYR A 58 -13.45 -8.60 -12.72
C TYR A 58 -12.92 -10.02 -12.99
N ARG A 59 -13.29 -10.60 -14.13
CA ARG A 59 -12.75 -11.89 -14.54
C ARG A 59 -11.25 -11.77 -14.84
N ILE A 60 -10.44 -12.57 -14.16
CA ILE A 60 -8.99 -12.57 -14.33
C ILE A 60 -8.60 -13.45 -15.53
N ASP A 61 -8.01 -12.82 -16.55
CA ASP A 61 -7.41 -13.52 -17.68
C ASP A 61 -5.98 -13.94 -17.30
N ILE A 62 -5.68 -15.23 -17.42
CA ILE A 62 -4.36 -15.79 -17.11
C ILE A 62 -3.45 -15.89 -18.35
N LYS A 63 -3.93 -15.52 -19.55
CA LYS A 63 -3.19 -15.59 -20.81
C LYS A 63 -2.68 -14.24 -21.27
N LYS A 64 -3.44 -13.16 -21.03
CA LYS A 64 -3.11 -11.80 -21.47
C LYS A 64 -2.78 -10.93 -20.28
N ARG A 65 -1.58 -10.35 -20.25
CA ARG A 65 -1.12 -9.44 -19.18
C ARG A 65 -1.89 -8.12 -19.20
N LEU A 66 -2.40 -7.72 -18.03
CA LEU A 66 -3.12 -6.45 -17.84
C LEU A 66 -2.19 -5.26 -17.62
N THR A 67 -0.99 -5.47 -17.09
CA THR A 67 -0.09 -4.40 -16.67
C THR A 67 1.35 -4.65 -17.09
N ARG A 68 2.10 -3.57 -17.38
CA ARG A 68 3.55 -3.60 -17.57
C ARG A 68 4.35 -3.33 -16.28
N ARG A 69 3.68 -3.02 -15.18
CA ARG A 69 4.34 -2.68 -13.89
C ARG A 69 4.93 -3.90 -13.18
N ARG A 70 4.46 -5.12 -13.50
CA ARG A 70 4.82 -6.37 -12.81
C ARG A 70 5.44 -7.38 -13.75
N LEU A 71 6.41 -6.93 -14.56
CA LEU A 71 7.02 -7.78 -15.60
C LEU A 71 7.82 -8.96 -15.04
N HIS A 72 8.26 -8.89 -13.79
CA HIS A 72 9.00 -9.96 -13.12
C HIS A 72 8.10 -11.07 -12.54
N GLU A 73 6.78 -10.83 -12.48
CA GLU A 73 5.80 -11.80 -12.01
C GLU A 73 5.20 -12.56 -13.20
N ASP A 74 4.74 -13.79 -12.99
CA ASP A 74 3.94 -14.51 -14.00
C ASP A 74 2.61 -13.75 -14.26
N ILE A 75 1.96 -14.07 -15.40
CA ILE A 75 0.76 -13.34 -15.85
C ILE A 75 -0.38 -13.49 -14.86
N ALA A 76 -0.59 -14.67 -14.29
CA ALA A 76 -1.70 -14.94 -13.38
C ALA A 76 -1.53 -14.14 -12.08
N THR A 77 -0.33 -14.15 -11.48
CA THR A 77 0.00 -13.40 -10.27
C THR A 77 -0.12 -11.90 -10.49
N ALA A 78 0.45 -11.39 -11.60
CA ALA A 78 0.37 -9.97 -11.95
C ALA A 78 -1.08 -9.52 -12.13
N ASN A 79 -1.88 -10.28 -12.88
CA ASN A 79 -3.27 -9.94 -13.14
C ASN A 79 -4.15 -10.07 -11.89
N PHE A 80 -3.92 -11.07 -11.05
CA PHE A 80 -4.61 -11.21 -9.76
C PHE A 80 -4.38 -9.97 -8.88
N LYS A 81 -3.13 -9.56 -8.70
CA LYS A 81 -2.79 -8.37 -7.91
C LYS A 81 -3.40 -7.09 -8.50
N GLU A 82 -3.29 -6.88 -9.82
CA GLU A 82 -3.84 -5.68 -10.46
C GLU A 82 -5.37 -5.64 -10.40
N THR A 83 -6.04 -6.78 -10.56
CA THR A 83 -7.50 -6.85 -10.41
C THR A 83 -7.92 -6.46 -8.99
N LEU A 84 -7.22 -6.96 -7.96
CA LEU A 84 -7.51 -6.60 -6.58
C LEU A 84 -7.20 -5.12 -6.27
N ILE A 85 -6.21 -4.50 -6.93
CA ILE A 85 -5.93 -3.07 -6.75
C ILE A 85 -7.10 -2.20 -7.20
N VAL A 86 -7.70 -2.52 -8.35
CA VAL A 86 -8.80 -1.73 -8.93
C VAL A 86 -10.19 -2.16 -8.46
N LEU A 87 -10.29 -3.27 -7.72
CA LEU A 87 -11.55 -3.70 -7.12
C LEU A 87 -12.01 -2.68 -6.06
N PRO A 88 -13.31 -2.33 -5.96
CA PRO A 88 -13.83 -1.49 -4.88
C PRO A 88 -13.35 -1.96 -3.50
N GLU A 89 -12.92 -1.02 -2.64
CA GLU A 89 -12.24 -1.34 -1.38
C GLU A 89 -13.09 -2.19 -0.43
N ASP A 90 -14.40 -1.97 -0.39
CA ASP A 90 -15.35 -2.74 0.43
C ASP A 90 -15.44 -4.20 -0.05
N ILE A 91 -15.50 -4.44 -1.35
CA ILE A 91 -15.54 -5.79 -1.95
C ILE A 91 -14.19 -6.49 -1.75
N LYS A 92 -13.09 -5.78 -1.99
CA LYS A 92 -11.73 -6.28 -1.73
C LYS A 92 -11.57 -6.71 -0.26
N ALA A 93 -11.96 -5.84 0.67
CA ALA A 93 -11.88 -6.13 2.09
C ALA A 93 -12.73 -7.35 2.49
N GLN A 94 -13.92 -7.52 1.89
CA GLN A 94 -14.77 -8.69 2.12
C GLN A 94 -14.14 -9.96 1.56
N PHE A 95 -13.61 -9.94 0.33
CA PHE A 95 -12.90 -11.08 -0.25
C PHE A 95 -11.69 -11.51 0.59
N LEU A 96 -10.87 -10.54 1.01
CA LEU A 96 -9.70 -10.83 1.83
C LEU A 96 -10.08 -11.39 3.21
N ARG A 97 -11.13 -10.87 3.85
CA ARG A 97 -11.67 -11.45 5.10
C ARG A 97 -12.19 -12.88 4.88
N TYR A 98 -12.89 -13.11 3.78
CA TYR A 98 -13.36 -14.45 3.41
C TYR A 98 -12.20 -15.43 3.27
N CYS A 99 -11.11 -15.04 2.56
CA CYS A 99 -9.91 -15.87 2.43
C CYS A 99 -9.26 -16.14 3.79
N PHE A 100 -9.01 -15.11 4.59
CA PHE A 100 -8.36 -15.23 5.90
C PHE A 100 -9.14 -16.16 6.82
N LYS A 101 -10.48 -16.02 6.88
CA LYS A 101 -11.35 -16.91 7.64
C LYS A 101 -11.28 -18.35 7.11
N LYS A 102 -11.38 -18.53 5.79
CA LYS A 102 -11.36 -19.86 5.14
C LYS A 102 -10.05 -20.61 5.42
N PHE A 103 -8.95 -19.90 5.46
CA PHE A 103 -7.62 -20.46 5.64
C PHE A 103 -7.10 -20.38 7.09
N ASN A 104 -7.94 -19.93 8.01
CA ASN A 104 -7.62 -19.79 9.43
C ASN A 104 -6.35 -18.95 9.68
N LEU A 105 -6.23 -17.81 8.98
CA LEU A 105 -5.13 -16.86 9.11
C LEU A 105 -5.51 -15.74 10.09
N ASP A 106 -4.67 -15.47 11.08
CA ASP A 106 -4.84 -14.36 12.03
C ASP A 106 -4.15 -13.09 11.50
N ALA A 107 -4.94 -12.11 11.09
CA ALA A 107 -4.43 -10.85 10.55
C ALA A 107 -3.73 -9.99 11.61
N ASP A 108 -4.14 -10.08 12.88
CA ASP A 108 -3.57 -9.28 13.97
C ASP A 108 -2.22 -9.85 14.40
N GLU A 109 -2.09 -11.18 14.46
CA GLU A 109 -0.81 -11.85 14.70
C GLU A 109 0.18 -11.52 13.59
N ILE A 110 -0.21 -11.71 12.32
CA ILE A 110 0.63 -11.40 11.16
C ILE A 110 1.03 -9.92 11.15
N ASN A 111 0.12 -9.00 11.48
CA ASN A 111 0.45 -7.57 11.55
C ASN A 111 1.57 -7.30 12.58
N ARG A 112 1.49 -7.90 13.76
CA ARG A 112 2.52 -7.76 14.80
C ARG A 112 3.86 -8.34 14.40
N ASP A 113 3.86 -9.40 13.59
CA ASP A 113 5.09 -10.09 13.19
C ASP A 113 5.86 -9.35 12.08
N ILE A 114 5.13 -8.66 11.18
CA ILE A 114 5.76 -8.05 9.99
C ILE A 114 5.93 -6.53 10.07
N PHE A 115 5.22 -5.84 10.98
CA PHE A 115 5.32 -4.40 11.11
C PHE A 115 5.94 -3.98 12.42
N ILE A 116 6.67 -2.87 12.35
CA ILE A 116 7.18 -2.19 13.54
C ILE A 116 6.03 -1.47 14.27
N GLY A 117 6.12 -1.43 15.61
CA GLY A 117 5.19 -0.69 16.45
C GLY A 117 5.65 0.73 16.76
N GLU A 118 4.88 1.42 17.58
CA GLU A 118 5.17 2.81 18.01
C GLU A 118 6.53 2.93 18.69
N LYS A 119 6.90 1.95 19.51
CA LYS A 119 8.18 1.93 20.23
C LYS A 119 9.37 1.91 19.28
N GLU A 120 9.32 1.09 18.25
CA GLU A 120 10.36 0.98 17.23
C GLU A 120 10.47 2.26 16.40
N ILE A 121 9.34 2.90 16.06
CA ILE A 121 9.31 4.20 15.37
C ILE A 121 10.02 5.26 16.23
N TRP A 122 9.77 5.28 17.54
CA TRP A 122 10.45 6.18 18.47
C TRP A 122 11.97 5.94 18.51
N ILE A 123 12.41 4.68 18.49
CA ILE A 123 13.83 4.32 18.44
C ILE A 123 14.46 4.82 17.15
N LEU A 124 13.81 4.58 16.00
CA LEU A 124 14.31 5.06 14.69
C LEU A 124 14.48 6.58 14.68
N LYS A 125 13.48 7.31 15.18
CA LYS A 125 13.54 8.76 15.28
C LYS A 125 14.67 9.24 16.20
N LYS A 126 14.82 8.63 17.38
CA LYS A 126 15.90 8.94 18.34
C LYS A 126 17.29 8.70 17.75
N ASP A 127 17.40 7.72 16.86
CA ASP A 127 18.64 7.40 16.15
C ASP A 127 18.91 8.33 14.94
N GLY A 128 18.08 9.39 14.75
CA GLY A 128 18.27 10.43 13.73
C GLY A 128 17.72 10.04 12.34
N LEU A 129 16.92 8.97 12.27
CA LEU A 129 16.27 8.56 11.01
C LEU A 129 14.98 9.34 10.81
N GLU A 130 14.67 9.64 9.55
CA GLU A 130 13.44 10.34 9.19
C GLU A 130 12.25 9.38 9.14
N ILE A 131 11.09 9.85 9.64
CA ILE A 131 9.83 9.13 9.56
C ILE A 131 8.95 9.82 8.54
N GLY A 132 8.69 9.13 7.43
CA GLY A 132 7.81 9.58 6.35
C GLY A 132 6.44 8.89 6.39
N SER A 133 5.48 9.43 5.66
CA SER A 133 4.14 8.86 5.53
C SER A 133 4.04 7.94 4.31
N HIS A 134 3.37 6.79 4.50
CA HIS A 134 2.95 5.91 3.42
C HIS A 134 1.43 5.69 3.44
N THR A 135 0.69 6.79 3.69
CA THR A 135 -0.76 6.84 3.92
C THR A 135 -1.21 6.13 5.19
N HIS A 136 -2.52 6.19 5.47
CA HIS A 136 -3.09 5.44 6.60
C HIS A 136 -3.39 3.99 6.21
N ASN A 137 -4.15 3.76 5.13
CA ASN A 137 -4.65 2.44 4.75
C ASN A 137 -3.88 1.77 3.59
N HIS A 138 -2.86 2.43 3.03
CA HIS A 138 -2.10 1.92 1.88
C HIS A 138 -2.96 1.71 0.63
N TYR A 139 -3.92 2.60 0.38
CA TYR A 139 -4.73 2.53 -0.83
C TYR A 139 -3.94 2.96 -2.08
N ALA A 140 -4.25 2.37 -3.22
CA ALA A 140 -3.82 2.89 -4.52
C ALA A 140 -4.55 4.21 -4.79
N LEU A 141 -3.85 5.36 -4.74
CA LEU A 141 -4.48 6.68 -4.70
C LEU A 141 -5.23 7.04 -6.00
N ASP A 142 -4.91 6.39 -7.11
CA ASP A 142 -5.62 6.53 -8.39
C ASP A 142 -6.86 5.62 -8.52
N ALA A 143 -7.10 4.74 -7.55
CA ALA A 143 -8.23 3.82 -7.53
C ALA A 143 -9.34 4.21 -6.54
N ILE A 144 -9.16 5.32 -5.80
CA ILE A 144 -10.10 5.80 -4.79
C ILE A 144 -10.50 7.26 -5.05
N SER A 145 -11.61 7.70 -4.42
CA SER A 145 -12.12 9.06 -4.61
C SER A 145 -11.20 10.13 -4.01
N PRO A 146 -11.24 11.38 -4.51
CA PRO A 146 -10.50 12.49 -3.93
C PRO A 146 -10.76 12.72 -2.45
N SER A 147 -12.00 12.59 -2.00
CA SER A 147 -12.34 12.71 -0.57
C SER A 147 -11.72 11.61 0.28
N THR A 148 -11.70 10.37 -0.23
CA THR A 148 -11.11 9.22 0.46
C THR A 148 -9.60 9.37 0.61
N PHE A 149 -8.86 9.68 -0.47
CA PHE A 149 -7.40 9.83 -0.34
C PHE A 149 -7.00 11.04 0.48
N THR A 150 -7.77 12.15 0.41
CA THR A 150 -7.52 13.33 1.23
C THR A 150 -7.64 13.00 2.72
N GLY A 151 -8.70 12.31 3.12
CA GLY A 151 -8.89 11.85 4.50
C GLY A 151 -7.79 10.91 4.95
N ASP A 152 -7.40 9.96 4.11
CA ASP A 152 -6.36 8.97 4.39
C ASP A 152 -4.98 9.60 4.59
N ILE A 153 -4.60 10.54 3.74
CA ILE A 153 -3.33 11.30 3.84
C ILE A 153 -3.31 12.17 5.10
N LYS A 154 -4.39 12.93 5.36
CA LYS A 154 -4.50 13.78 6.55
C LYS A 154 -4.44 12.97 7.85
N LEU A 155 -5.15 11.84 7.91
CA LEU A 155 -5.12 10.94 9.06
C LEU A 155 -3.73 10.37 9.31
N SER A 156 -3.04 9.95 8.26
CA SER A 156 -1.65 9.46 8.37
C SER A 156 -0.72 10.53 8.93
N ALA A 157 -0.77 11.74 8.38
CA ALA A 157 0.08 12.85 8.85
C ALA A 157 -0.20 13.22 10.31
N ALA A 158 -1.47 13.31 10.72
CA ALA A 158 -1.87 13.58 12.09
C ALA A 158 -1.42 12.48 13.06
N THR A 159 -1.54 11.21 12.65
CA THR A 159 -1.07 10.05 13.46
C THR A 159 0.43 10.14 13.69
N LEU A 160 1.23 10.43 12.65
CA LEU A 160 2.68 10.54 12.78
C LEU A 160 3.08 11.79 13.59
N LEU A 161 2.39 12.90 13.42
CA LEU A 161 2.60 14.10 14.24
C LEU A 161 2.39 13.80 15.73
N ASN A 162 1.27 13.16 16.07
CA ASN A 162 0.96 12.80 17.46
C ASN A 162 1.99 11.83 18.05
N LEU A 163 2.43 10.85 17.26
CA LEU A 163 3.40 9.85 17.70
C LEU A 163 4.80 10.43 17.87
N THR A 164 5.23 11.28 16.95
CA THR A 164 6.64 11.72 16.87
C THR A 164 6.88 13.15 17.32
N ASN A 165 5.83 13.92 17.66
CA ASN A 165 5.83 15.37 17.90
C ASN A 165 6.45 16.16 16.73
N GLN A 166 6.38 15.62 15.50
CA GLN A 166 6.90 16.27 14.30
C GLN A 166 6.06 15.89 13.09
N SER A 167 5.63 16.88 12.31
CA SER A 167 4.95 16.65 11.06
C SER A 167 5.87 15.91 10.08
N PRO A 168 5.40 14.85 9.41
CA PRO A 168 6.21 14.16 8.39
C PRO A 168 6.47 15.10 7.21
N SER A 169 7.71 15.16 6.74
CA SER A 169 8.09 16.02 5.62
C SER A 169 8.09 15.29 4.28
N VAL A 170 8.17 13.98 4.29
CA VAL A 170 8.29 13.13 3.10
C VAL A 170 7.13 12.13 3.03
N PHE A 171 6.61 11.98 1.81
CA PHE A 171 5.53 11.06 1.48
C PHE A 171 6.00 10.01 0.47
N SER A 172 5.48 8.78 0.56
CA SER A 172 5.67 7.74 -0.47
C SER A 172 4.32 7.29 -0.99
N TYR A 173 4.17 7.22 -2.33
CA TYR A 173 2.93 6.79 -2.96
C TYR A 173 2.76 5.26 -2.87
N PRO A 174 1.67 4.75 -2.23
CA PRO A 174 1.41 3.32 -2.23
C PRO A 174 1.34 2.76 -3.66
N HIS A 175 1.99 1.63 -3.89
CA HIS A 175 2.11 0.98 -5.20
C HIS A 175 2.74 1.86 -6.30
N GLY A 176 3.31 3.02 -5.97
CA GLY A 176 3.72 4.02 -6.95
C GLY A 176 2.56 4.56 -7.80
N ARG A 177 1.31 4.43 -7.33
CA ARG A 177 0.10 4.87 -8.04
C ARG A 177 -0.36 6.21 -7.51
N LEU A 178 -0.51 7.16 -8.39
CA LEU A 178 -0.89 8.53 -8.05
C LEU A 178 -1.81 9.13 -9.12
N GLN A 179 -2.49 10.20 -8.75
CA GLN A 179 -3.20 11.10 -9.65
C GLN A 179 -2.82 12.54 -9.31
N GLU A 180 -2.90 13.45 -10.27
CA GLU A 180 -2.46 14.86 -10.11
C GLU A 180 -3.16 15.57 -8.94
N ALA A 181 -4.43 15.21 -8.66
CA ALA A 181 -5.19 15.77 -7.55
C ALA A 181 -4.61 15.49 -6.15
N VAL A 182 -3.62 14.58 -6.04
CA VAL A 182 -2.95 14.27 -4.76
C VAL A 182 -1.96 15.38 -4.39
N LYS A 183 -1.26 15.99 -5.35
CA LYS A 183 -0.21 17.00 -5.09
C LYS A 183 -0.69 18.21 -4.29
N PRO A 184 -1.86 18.84 -4.61
CA PRO A 184 -2.41 19.91 -3.77
C PRO A 184 -2.64 19.49 -2.32
N VAL A 185 -3.13 18.25 -2.10
CA VAL A 185 -3.36 17.71 -0.75
C VAL A 185 -2.04 17.54 0.01
N LEU A 186 -0.99 17.04 -0.65
CA LEU A 186 0.34 16.94 -0.03
C LEU A 186 0.87 18.31 0.39
N THR A 187 0.67 19.33 -0.46
CA THR A 187 1.06 20.71 -0.15
C THR A 187 0.27 21.27 1.03
N GLU A 188 -1.07 21.09 1.06
CA GLU A 188 -1.95 21.55 2.14
C GLU A 188 -1.58 20.92 3.49
N VAL A 189 -1.24 19.62 3.49
CA VAL A 189 -0.85 18.88 4.70
C VAL A 189 0.55 19.25 5.19
N GLY A 190 1.39 19.86 4.33
CA GLY A 190 2.73 20.33 4.66
C GLY A 190 3.87 19.37 4.28
N PHE A 191 3.61 18.38 3.44
CA PHE A 191 4.69 17.57 2.87
C PHE A 191 5.59 18.43 1.97
N LYS A 192 6.89 18.20 2.03
CA LYS A 192 7.89 18.91 1.24
C LYS A 192 8.27 18.14 -0.02
N TYR A 193 8.29 16.81 0.08
CA TYR A 193 8.72 15.90 -0.97
C TYR A 193 7.83 14.67 -1.01
N ALA A 194 7.72 14.05 -2.20
CA ALA A 194 7.13 12.73 -2.33
C ALA A 194 7.92 11.85 -3.31
N VAL A 195 8.07 10.56 -2.95
CA VAL A 195 8.83 9.59 -3.73
C VAL A 195 7.90 8.64 -4.48
N THR A 196 8.29 8.32 -5.72
CA THR A 196 7.61 7.37 -6.60
C THR A 196 8.42 6.08 -6.69
N ILE A 197 7.97 5.11 -7.49
CA ILE A 197 8.71 3.87 -7.82
C ILE A 197 9.41 3.98 -9.19
N GLU A 198 9.61 5.17 -9.71
CA GLU A 198 10.28 5.36 -10.99
C GLU A 198 11.78 5.10 -10.83
N ARG A 199 12.29 4.11 -11.56
CA ARG A 199 13.70 3.65 -11.47
C ARG A 199 14.60 4.46 -12.40
N ARG A 200 15.01 5.63 -11.97
CA ARG A 200 16.00 6.48 -12.63
C ARG A 200 16.72 7.38 -11.64
N GLY A 201 17.79 7.99 -12.07
CA GLY A 201 18.47 9.00 -11.28
C GLY A 201 17.64 10.28 -11.13
N LEU A 202 17.84 10.99 -10.01
CA LEU A 202 17.26 12.30 -9.75
C LEU A 202 17.87 13.35 -10.68
N LYS A 203 17.03 14.27 -11.20
CA LYS A 203 17.43 15.43 -11.99
C LYS A 203 17.09 16.71 -11.22
N THR A 204 17.78 17.81 -11.56
CA THR A 204 17.60 19.11 -10.89
C THR A 204 16.25 19.76 -11.12
N ASP A 205 15.56 19.40 -12.20
CA ASP A 205 14.25 19.90 -12.61
C ASP A 205 13.09 18.94 -12.26
N ASP A 206 13.36 17.87 -11.53
CA ASP A 206 12.32 16.96 -11.09
C ASP A 206 11.31 17.64 -10.16
N ASP A 207 10.02 17.32 -10.37
CA ASP A 207 8.95 17.73 -9.47
C ASP A 207 9.21 17.15 -8.07
N LYS A 208 9.24 17.99 -7.06
CA LYS A 208 9.46 17.61 -5.66
C LYS A 208 8.47 16.57 -5.13
N PHE A 209 7.32 16.42 -5.76
CA PHE A 209 6.32 15.39 -5.45
C PHE A 209 6.37 14.17 -6.39
N LEU A 210 7.37 14.06 -7.25
CA LEU A 210 7.59 12.94 -8.16
C LEU A 210 9.05 12.46 -8.14
N ILE A 211 9.68 12.48 -6.98
CA ILE A 211 11.09 12.08 -6.83
C ILE A 211 11.24 10.59 -7.17
N PRO A 212 12.08 10.25 -8.15
CA PRO A 212 12.36 8.86 -8.47
C PRO A 212 13.17 8.19 -7.37
N HIS A 213 12.99 6.89 -7.17
CA HIS A 213 13.86 6.11 -6.30
C HIS A 213 13.96 4.66 -6.76
N TYR A 214 15.00 3.97 -6.30
CA TYR A 214 15.19 2.55 -6.52
C TYR A 214 14.71 1.79 -5.27
N ASP A 215 13.86 0.76 -5.47
CA ASP A 215 13.49 -0.24 -4.47
C ASP A 215 14.58 -1.31 -4.32
#